data_73455afbaa8272fc22800d5eb387aefa
#
_entry.id   73455afbaa8272fc22800d5eb387aefa
#
_cell.length_a   1.000
_cell.length_b   1.000
_cell.length_c   1.000
_cell.angle_alpha   90.00
_cell.angle_beta   90.00
_cell.angle_gamma   90.00
#
_symmetry.space_group_name_H-M   'P 1'
#
loop_
_entity.id
_entity.type
_entity.pdbx_description
1 polymer ?
#
loop_
_entity_poly.entity_id
_entity_poly.type
_entity_poly.pdbx_seq_one_letter_code
_entity_poly.pdbx_strand_id
1 'polypeptide(L)'
;MRLLRPHTFVGEIEPGKLQVGSAPPRTVVFSALSPAESAWIKSLSRMETVVPPGIQASALTHRAPDRVRRPAHDTSSLTPRQKEMLVMLDAVGLLEDGANPLGELRVRVSGLDRVGARVAALLAEEGVRELELRDRRAVDHVMPPAFTEKQLGRTKQTVLSRHLRDRYPGLRITGLTMPDLAIVCSSSVWDHGTLGRLLSSDTPHLPIVQRDREVQVGPLMVPGVTGCALCADLSIQDSFPLWAKSALALAAAPQPITADHLCMTAAGLAVTLIHAAATGATPIGASGPAGLGGVSHSLTVGPSGVEVREWYPHRGCSCRRGPISQGVAQVA
;
A
#
# COMPACT_ATOMS: atom_id res chain seq x y z
N MET A 1 -14.70 -2.08 -19.00
CA MET A 1 -13.68 -1.46 -19.89
C MET A 1 -12.61 -0.84 -19.03
N ARG A 2 -11.35 -1.11 -19.37
CA ARG A 2 -10.21 -0.46 -18.74
C ARG A 2 -10.17 1.02 -19.09
N LEU A 3 -9.92 1.87 -18.11
CA LEU A 3 -9.81 3.33 -18.25
C LEU A 3 -8.36 3.74 -17.97
N LEU A 4 -7.98 4.92 -18.41
CA LEU A 4 -6.71 5.51 -17.98
C LEU A 4 -6.73 5.74 -16.47
N ARG A 5 -5.59 5.54 -15.84
CA ARG A 5 -5.41 5.85 -14.41
C ARG A 5 -5.79 7.31 -14.14
N PRO A 6 -6.32 7.65 -12.97
CA PRO A 6 -6.61 9.03 -12.61
C PRO A 6 -5.39 9.93 -12.83
N HIS A 7 -5.64 11.13 -13.31
CA HIS A 7 -4.60 12.14 -13.58
C HIS A 7 -3.54 11.75 -14.62
N THR A 8 -3.78 10.71 -15.44
CA THR A 8 -2.91 10.41 -16.59
C THR A 8 -3.01 11.55 -17.60
N PHE A 9 -1.86 12.14 -17.94
CA PHE A 9 -1.80 13.18 -18.98
C PHE A 9 -2.23 12.59 -20.34
N VAL A 10 -3.08 13.32 -21.04
CA VAL A 10 -3.48 13.05 -22.42
C VAL A 10 -3.49 14.37 -23.18
N GLY A 11 -2.53 14.54 -24.05
CA GLY A 11 -2.36 15.81 -24.79
C GLY A 11 -1.81 15.60 -26.19
N GLU A 12 -2.23 16.48 -27.10
CA GLU A 12 -1.67 16.55 -28.44
C GLU A 12 -0.35 17.33 -28.38
N ILE A 13 0.74 16.69 -28.82
CA ILE A 13 2.10 17.27 -28.79
C ILE A 13 2.51 17.83 -30.16
N GLU A 14 1.94 17.30 -31.23
CA GLU A 14 2.05 17.76 -32.62
C GLU A 14 0.74 17.42 -33.33
N PRO A 15 0.40 18.05 -34.45
CA PRO A 15 -0.79 17.70 -35.24
C PRO A 15 -0.84 16.19 -35.55
N GLY A 16 -1.89 15.53 -35.07
CA GLY A 16 -2.08 14.08 -35.25
C GLY A 16 -1.19 13.19 -34.40
N LYS A 17 -0.46 13.74 -33.42
CA LYS A 17 0.30 12.98 -32.43
C LYS A 17 -0.20 13.23 -31.02
N LEU A 18 -0.69 12.20 -30.35
CA LEU A 18 -1.22 12.25 -29.00
C LEU A 18 -0.29 11.52 -28.03
N GLN A 19 0.14 12.23 -26.98
CA GLN A 19 0.88 11.63 -25.88
C GLN A 19 -0.08 11.24 -24.78
N VAL A 20 0.11 10.04 -24.24
CA VAL A 20 -0.56 9.52 -23.04
C VAL A 20 0.51 9.15 -22.02
N GLY A 21 0.37 9.69 -20.80
CA GLY A 21 1.43 9.60 -19.77
C GLY A 21 2.39 10.80 -19.82
N SER A 22 2.98 11.14 -18.69
CA SER A 22 3.75 12.38 -18.52
C SER A 22 5.24 12.23 -18.87
N ALA A 23 5.84 11.08 -18.63
CA ALA A 23 7.26 10.85 -18.84
C ALA A 23 7.62 9.37 -19.05
N PRO A 24 8.69 9.07 -19.83
CA PRO A 24 9.22 7.72 -19.94
C PRO A 24 9.64 7.16 -18.56
N PRO A 25 9.56 5.84 -18.34
CA PRO A 25 9.11 4.83 -19.31
C PRO A 25 7.58 4.66 -19.39
N ARG A 26 6.81 5.44 -18.62
CA ARG A 26 5.34 5.35 -18.53
C ARG A 26 4.68 6.40 -19.44
N THR A 27 4.99 6.34 -20.71
CA THR A 27 4.39 7.21 -21.72
C THR A 27 4.28 6.48 -23.05
N VAL A 28 3.23 6.76 -23.80
CA VAL A 28 3.02 6.27 -25.17
C VAL A 28 2.69 7.46 -26.04
N VAL A 29 3.30 7.53 -27.21
CA VAL A 29 2.96 8.51 -28.25
C VAL A 29 2.31 7.78 -29.41
N PHE A 30 1.06 8.09 -29.67
CA PHE A 30 0.33 7.60 -30.82
C PHE A 30 0.45 8.60 -31.97
N SER A 31 0.81 8.10 -33.16
CA SER A 31 0.94 8.91 -34.38
C SER A 31 -0.11 8.50 -35.42
N ALA A 32 -0.38 9.40 -36.37
CA ALA A 32 -1.34 9.19 -37.46
C ALA A 32 -2.73 8.76 -36.95
N LEU A 33 -3.19 9.41 -35.89
CA LEU A 33 -4.54 9.19 -35.36
C LEU A 33 -5.60 9.91 -36.20
N SER A 34 -6.69 9.22 -36.48
CA SER A 34 -7.90 9.87 -36.94
C SER A 34 -8.52 10.72 -35.83
N PRO A 35 -9.34 11.73 -36.15
CA PRO A 35 -10.06 12.51 -35.15
C PRO A 35 -10.92 11.65 -34.20
N ALA A 36 -11.50 10.56 -34.72
CA ALA A 36 -12.30 9.62 -33.93
C ALA A 36 -11.44 8.82 -32.94
N GLU A 37 -10.26 8.37 -33.33
CA GLU A 37 -9.33 7.67 -32.45
C GLU A 37 -8.77 8.60 -31.36
N SER A 38 -8.41 9.81 -31.71
CA SER A 38 -7.99 10.84 -30.76
C SER A 38 -9.06 11.16 -29.72
N ALA A 39 -10.31 11.34 -30.17
CA ALA A 39 -11.44 11.55 -29.29
C ALA A 39 -11.71 10.34 -28.40
N TRP A 40 -11.57 9.13 -28.94
CA TRP A 40 -11.73 7.90 -28.17
C TRP A 40 -10.65 7.75 -27.07
N ILE A 41 -9.35 7.98 -27.37
CA ILE A 41 -8.29 7.93 -26.35
C ILE A 41 -8.57 8.98 -25.25
N LYS A 42 -8.96 10.21 -25.63
CA LYS A 42 -9.34 11.25 -24.68
C LYS A 42 -10.53 10.83 -23.80
N SER A 43 -11.46 10.04 -24.34
CA SER A 43 -12.61 9.53 -23.59
C SER A 43 -12.25 8.46 -22.55
N LEU A 44 -11.06 7.81 -22.66
CA LEU A 44 -10.57 6.89 -21.66
C LEU A 44 -10.09 7.63 -20.39
N SER A 45 -9.81 8.93 -20.48
CA SER A 45 -9.41 9.75 -19.34
C SER A 45 -10.61 10.04 -18.43
N ARG A 46 -10.37 9.95 -17.11
CA ARG A 46 -11.34 10.37 -16.09
C ARG A 46 -11.25 11.86 -15.77
N MET A 47 -10.45 12.63 -16.48
CA MET A 47 -10.31 14.06 -16.17
C MET A 47 -11.64 14.79 -16.40
N GLU A 48 -12.22 15.27 -15.31
CA GLU A 48 -13.10 16.42 -15.36
C GLU A 48 -12.27 17.61 -15.88
N THR A 49 -12.89 18.41 -16.72
CA THR A 49 -12.32 19.60 -17.35
C THR A 49 -11.60 20.45 -16.32
N VAL A 50 -10.29 20.64 -16.48
CA VAL A 50 -9.57 21.66 -15.74
C VAL A 50 -10.17 23.00 -16.13
N VAL A 51 -10.83 23.66 -15.20
CA VAL A 51 -11.28 25.05 -15.35
C VAL A 51 -10.04 25.91 -15.52
N PRO A 52 -9.96 26.73 -16.59
CA PRO A 52 -8.81 27.60 -16.82
C PRO A 52 -8.54 28.52 -15.61
N PRO A 53 -7.28 28.87 -15.32
CA PRO A 53 -6.96 29.77 -14.23
C PRO A 53 -7.56 31.16 -14.49
N GLY A 54 -8.53 31.56 -13.70
CA GLY A 54 -9.21 32.87 -13.80
C GLY A 54 -10.52 32.98 -13.02
N ILE A 55 -11.06 31.87 -12.48
CA ILE A 55 -12.26 31.89 -11.66
C ILE A 55 -11.87 31.71 -10.19
N GLN A 56 -12.20 32.71 -9.38
CA GLN A 56 -11.88 32.87 -7.97
C GLN A 56 -12.20 31.59 -7.15
N ALA A 57 -11.18 31.10 -6.47
CA ALA A 57 -11.27 30.06 -5.47
C ALA A 57 -11.92 30.60 -4.18
N SER A 58 -13.21 30.77 -4.16
CA SER A 58 -13.97 31.10 -2.95
C SER A 58 -15.06 30.07 -2.68
N ALA A 59 -14.71 28.80 -2.69
CA ALA A 59 -15.48 27.71 -2.06
C ALA A 59 -14.68 26.41 -2.07
N LEU A 60 -13.60 26.35 -1.29
CA LEU A 60 -13.01 25.08 -0.93
C LEU A 60 -13.84 24.43 0.19
N THR A 61 -15.06 24.04 -0.14
CA THR A 61 -15.75 22.96 0.55
C THR A 61 -15.36 21.70 -0.19
N HIS A 62 -14.44 20.93 0.38
CA HIS A 62 -14.09 19.59 -0.08
C HIS A 62 -15.30 18.66 0.09
N ARG A 63 -16.20 18.70 -0.85
CA ARG A 63 -17.17 17.64 -1.07
C ARG A 63 -16.54 16.72 -2.10
N ALA A 64 -16.23 15.49 -1.70
CA ALA A 64 -15.83 14.45 -2.64
C ALA A 64 -16.90 14.39 -3.76
N PRO A 65 -16.53 14.48 -5.04
CA PRO A 65 -17.51 14.45 -6.10
C PRO A 65 -18.25 13.12 -6.06
N ASP A 66 -19.58 13.17 -6.04
CA ASP A 66 -20.42 12.00 -6.25
C ASP A 66 -20.00 11.34 -7.56
N ARG A 67 -19.56 10.08 -7.47
CA ARG A 67 -19.13 9.30 -8.64
C ARG A 67 -20.31 9.09 -9.58
N VAL A 68 -20.43 9.92 -10.59
CA VAL A 68 -21.30 9.65 -11.73
C VAL A 68 -20.78 8.39 -12.42
N ARG A 69 -21.50 7.27 -12.25
CA ARG A 69 -21.29 6.06 -13.04
C ARG A 69 -21.49 6.39 -14.52
N ARG A 70 -20.41 6.58 -15.27
CA ARG A 70 -20.51 6.58 -16.73
C ARG A 70 -20.72 5.13 -17.22
N PRO A 71 -21.52 4.93 -18.26
CA PRO A 71 -21.77 3.59 -18.80
C PRO A 71 -20.45 2.95 -19.24
N ALA A 72 -20.23 1.71 -18.83
CA ALA A 72 -19.12 0.90 -19.30
C ALA A 72 -19.25 0.75 -20.82
N HIS A 73 -18.26 1.23 -21.57
CA HIS A 73 -18.20 0.94 -23.00
C HIS A 73 -17.98 -0.56 -23.19
N ASP A 74 -18.80 -1.18 -23.98
CA ASP A 74 -18.71 -2.59 -24.33
C ASP A 74 -17.42 -2.84 -25.14
N THR A 75 -16.57 -3.75 -24.65
CA THR A 75 -15.30 -4.11 -25.30
C THR A 75 -15.51 -4.91 -26.58
N SER A 76 -16.73 -5.43 -26.82
CA SER A 76 -17.08 -6.18 -28.03
C SER A 76 -17.11 -5.29 -29.28
N SER A 77 -17.27 -3.98 -29.14
CA SER A 77 -17.38 -3.00 -30.21
C SER A 77 -16.06 -2.32 -30.62
N LEU A 78 -14.93 -2.67 -29.99
CA LEU A 78 -13.64 -2.03 -30.26
C LEU A 78 -13.03 -2.49 -31.58
N THR A 79 -12.50 -1.52 -32.36
CA THR A 79 -11.73 -1.82 -33.57
C THR A 79 -10.42 -2.55 -33.25
N PRO A 80 -9.82 -3.29 -34.19
CA PRO A 80 -8.51 -3.93 -33.99
C PRO A 80 -7.46 -2.92 -33.49
N ARG A 81 -7.41 -1.74 -34.08
CA ARG A 81 -6.47 -0.68 -33.73
C ARG A 81 -6.68 -0.13 -32.30
N GLN A 82 -7.92 0.02 -31.86
CA GLN A 82 -8.24 0.40 -30.50
C GLN A 82 -7.78 -0.66 -29.48
N LYS A 83 -7.90 -1.95 -29.83
CA LYS A 83 -7.37 -3.06 -29.00
C LYS A 83 -5.85 -3.01 -28.88
N GLU A 84 -5.14 -2.76 -29.98
CA GLU A 84 -3.68 -2.58 -29.97
C GLU A 84 -3.27 -1.39 -29.09
N MET A 85 -3.95 -0.25 -29.21
CA MET A 85 -3.71 0.92 -28.36
C MET A 85 -3.90 0.60 -26.86
N LEU A 86 -4.93 -0.17 -26.50
CA LEU A 86 -5.12 -0.61 -25.11
C LEU A 86 -3.98 -1.51 -24.65
N VAL A 87 -3.50 -2.43 -25.48
CA VAL A 87 -2.34 -3.28 -25.14
C VAL A 87 -1.09 -2.45 -24.89
N MET A 88 -0.84 -1.43 -25.72
CA MET A 88 0.31 -0.52 -25.52
C MET A 88 0.20 0.27 -24.22
N LEU A 89 -0.98 0.81 -23.93
CA LEU A 89 -1.25 1.55 -22.68
C LEU A 89 -1.13 0.66 -21.45
N ASP A 90 -1.58 -0.59 -21.54
CA ASP A 90 -1.48 -1.59 -20.46
C ASP A 90 -0.03 -1.99 -20.20
N ALA A 91 0.75 -2.22 -21.27
CA ALA A 91 2.16 -2.60 -21.16
C ALA A 91 3.01 -1.57 -20.39
N VAL A 92 2.65 -0.29 -20.46
CA VAL A 92 3.32 0.77 -19.69
C VAL A 92 2.58 1.12 -18.37
N GLY A 93 1.54 0.37 -18.02
CA GLY A 93 0.83 0.51 -16.76
C GLY A 93 -0.04 1.77 -16.65
N LEU A 94 -0.54 2.29 -17.77
CA LEU A 94 -1.39 3.49 -17.81
C LEU A 94 -2.89 3.17 -17.70
N LEU A 95 -3.29 1.89 -17.80
CA LEU A 95 -4.67 1.46 -17.65
C LEU A 95 -4.98 0.96 -16.25
N GLU A 96 -6.25 1.09 -15.85
CA GLU A 96 -6.82 0.44 -14.69
C GLU A 96 -8.22 -0.08 -14.98
N ASP A 97 -8.65 -1.11 -14.29
CA ASP A 97 -9.95 -1.77 -14.50
C ASP A 97 -11.15 -0.98 -13.93
N GLY A 98 -10.95 0.26 -13.55
CA GLY A 98 -12.04 1.12 -13.05
C GLY A 98 -12.51 0.80 -11.63
N ALA A 99 -12.15 -0.34 -11.08
CA ALA A 99 -12.30 -0.65 -9.66
C ALA A 99 -11.12 -0.07 -8.88
N ASN A 100 -11.37 0.52 -7.72
CA ASN A 100 -10.29 0.85 -6.80
C ASN A 100 -9.83 -0.45 -6.13
N PRO A 101 -8.59 -0.93 -6.40
CA PRO A 101 -8.13 -2.21 -5.85
C PRO A 101 -8.09 -2.22 -4.32
N LEU A 102 -7.92 -1.04 -3.71
CA LEU A 102 -7.95 -0.90 -2.26
C LEU A 102 -9.38 -0.87 -1.69
N GLY A 103 -10.37 -0.51 -2.51
CA GLY A 103 -11.77 -0.35 -2.07
C GLY A 103 -12.44 -1.66 -1.65
N GLU A 104 -11.94 -2.78 -2.11
CA GLU A 104 -12.46 -4.12 -1.77
C GLU A 104 -11.71 -4.75 -0.58
N LEU A 105 -10.55 -4.18 -0.18
CA LEU A 105 -9.76 -4.72 0.91
C LEU A 105 -10.39 -4.40 2.28
N ARG A 106 -10.41 -5.41 3.14
CA ARG A 106 -10.69 -5.29 4.57
C ARG A 106 -9.37 -5.27 5.32
N VAL A 107 -8.99 -4.12 5.84
CA VAL A 107 -7.65 -3.92 6.40
C VAL A 107 -7.72 -3.71 7.91
N ARG A 108 -6.88 -4.43 8.65
CA ARG A 108 -6.67 -4.22 10.09
C ARG A 108 -5.38 -3.43 10.29
N VAL A 109 -5.44 -2.36 11.07
CA VAL A 109 -4.26 -1.59 11.50
C VAL A 109 -4.12 -1.71 13.01
N SER A 110 -3.02 -2.30 13.46
CA SER A 110 -2.67 -2.49 14.87
C SER A 110 -1.47 -1.61 15.23
N GLY A 111 -1.55 -0.89 16.36
CA GLY A 111 -0.53 0.11 16.73
C GLY A 111 -0.78 1.45 16.02
N LEU A 112 -1.46 2.37 16.72
CA LEU A 112 -1.88 3.67 16.16
C LEU A 112 -0.99 4.81 16.65
N ASP A 113 0.31 4.57 16.62
CA ASP A 113 1.32 5.59 16.84
C ASP A 113 1.49 6.48 15.61
N ARG A 114 2.59 7.23 15.54
CA ARG A 114 2.85 8.21 14.47
C ARG A 114 2.72 7.64 13.06
N VAL A 115 3.17 6.41 12.82
CA VAL A 115 3.06 5.78 11.50
C VAL A 115 1.71 5.11 11.30
N GLY A 116 1.26 4.29 12.25
CA GLY A 116 0.03 3.52 12.10
C GLY A 116 -1.22 4.39 11.93
N ALA A 117 -1.30 5.51 12.65
CA ALA A 117 -2.40 6.45 12.47
C ALA A 117 -2.39 7.10 11.07
N ARG A 118 -1.20 7.42 10.53
CA ARG A 118 -1.05 7.97 9.16
C ARG A 118 -1.38 6.94 8.10
N VAL A 119 -0.93 5.70 8.28
CA VAL A 119 -1.28 4.60 7.36
C VAL A 119 -2.79 4.42 7.32
N ALA A 120 -3.48 4.39 8.46
CA ALA A 120 -4.93 4.27 8.51
C ALA A 120 -5.64 5.44 7.81
N ALA A 121 -5.14 6.67 7.97
CA ALA A 121 -5.69 7.85 7.32
C ALA A 121 -5.46 7.81 5.79
N LEU A 122 -4.27 7.46 5.33
CA LEU A 122 -3.96 7.33 3.91
C LEU A 122 -4.78 6.21 3.25
N LEU A 123 -4.95 5.06 3.90
CA LEU A 123 -5.80 3.98 3.38
C LEU A 123 -7.26 4.43 3.21
N ALA A 124 -7.77 5.22 4.16
CA ALA A 124 -9.12 5.79 4.05
C ALA A 124 -9.21 6.81 2.90
N GLU A 125 -8.19 7.64 2.71
CA GLU A 125 -8.09 8.61 1.64
C GLU A 125 -8.01 7.93 0.26
N GLU A 126 -7.23 6.87 0.15
CA GLU A 126 -7.10 6.03 -1.05
C GLU A 126 -8.34 5.15 -1.31
N GLY A 127 -9.35 5.23 -0.45
CA GLY A 127 -10.67 4.65 -0.66
C GLY A 127 -10.85 3.22 -0.19
N VAL A 128 -10.04 2.75 0.75
CA VAL A 128 -10.37 1.56 1.56
C VAL A 128 -11.69 1.80 2.27
N ARG A 129 -12.64 0.88 2.14
CA ARG A 129 -13.99 1.06 2.67
C ARG A 129 -14.23 0.39 4.02
N GLU A 130 -13.35 -0.53 4.41
CA GLU A 130 -13.51 -1.27 5.66
C GLU A 130 -12.18 -1.39 6.41
N LEU A 131 -12.11 -0.72 7.56
CA LEU A 131 -10.96 -0.73 8.45
C LEU A 131 -11.31 -1.30 9.81
N GLU A 132 -10.37 -2.02 10.41
CA GLU A 132 -10.34 -2.28 11.84
C GLU A 132 -9.12 -1.60 12.44
N LEU A 133 -9.33 -0.80 13.47
CA LEU A 133 -8.28 -0.10 14.19
C LEU A 133 -8.09 -0.78 15.58
N ARG A 134 -6.85 -1.16 15.91
CA ARG A 134 -6.51 -1.83 17.17
C ARG A 134 -5.38 -1.10 17.89
N ASP A 135 -5.75 -0.28 18.85
CA ASP A 135 -4.83 0.27 19.85
C ASP A 135 -5.62 0.79 21.05
N ARG A 136 -5.52 0.08 22.16
CA ARG A 136 -6.21 0.46 23.40
C ARG A 136 -5.38 1.39 24.29
N ARG A 137 -4.13 1.69 23.90
CA ARG A 137 -3.29 2.63 24.65
C ARG A 137 -3.91 4.02 24.61
N ALA A 138 -3.66 4.78 25.66
CA ALA A 138 -4.10 6.16 25.73
C ALA A 138 -3.32 7.04 24.75
N VAL A 139 -3.98 8.08 24.27
CA VAL A 139 -3.33 9.20 23.58
C VAL A 139 -2.38 9.87 24.56
N ASP A 140 -1.14 10.04 24.17
CA ASP A 140 -0.04 10.64 24.92
C ASP A 140 0.50 11.89 24.21
N HIS A 141 1.52 12.53 24.77
CA HIS A 141 2.11 13.75 24.20
C HIS A 141 2.90 13.51 22.90
N VAL A 142 3.18 12.25 22.56
CA VAL A 142 3.86 11.86 21.30
C VAL A 142 2.80 11.52 20.27
N MET A 143 2.01 12.51 19.87
CA MET A 143 0.82 12.30 19.05
C MET A 143 1.08 12.50 17.55
N PRO A 144 0.42 11.69 16.68
CA PRO A 144 0.25 12.09 15.29
C PRO A 144 -0.57 13.38 15.19
N PRO A 145 -0.44 14.15 14.10
CA PRO A 145 -1.19 15.40 13.89
C PRO A 145 -2.72 15.26 13.96
N ALA A 146 -3.25 14.04 13.79
CA ALA A 146 -4.69 13.76 13.90
C ALA A 146 -5.24 13.85 15.34
N PHE A 147 -4.37 13.88 16.36
CA PHE A 147 -4.77 13.97 17.75
C PHE A 147 -4.47 15.35 18.32
N THR A 148 -5.26 15.82 19.25
CA THR A 148 -5.12 17.09 19.92
C THR A 148 -4.96 16.91 21.43
N GLU A 149 -4.45 17.91 22.14
CA GLU A 149 -4.31 17.87 23.60
C GLU A 149 -5.63 17.58 24.32
N LYS A 150 -6.77 18.00 23.75
CA LYS A 150 -8.11 17.72 24.30
C LYS A 150 -8.46 16.22 24.32
N GLN A 151 -7.68 15.40 23.66
CA GLN A 151 -7.91 13.96 23.52
C GLN A 151 -6.95 13.13 24.38
N LEU A 152 -6.05 13.77 25.12
CA LEU A 152 -5.16 13.10 26.07
C LEU A 152 -5.94 12.17 27.01
N GLY A 153 -5.41 10.98 27.27
CA GLY A 153 -6.01 9.97 28.10
C GLY A 153 -7.13 9.15 27.46
N ARG A 154 -7.68 9.57 26.29
CA ARG A 154 -8.62 8.73 25.52
C ARG A 154 -7.87 7.66 24.75
N THR A 155 -8.52 6.54 24.43
CA THR A 155 -7.86 5.50 23.65
C THR A 155 -7.58 5.96 22.21
N LYS A 156 -6.39 5.67 21.68
CA LYS A 156 -5.97 6.01 20.32
C LYS A 156 -6.98 5.52 19.30
N GLN A 157 -7.44 4.27 19.45
CA GLN A 157 -8.47 3.68 18.59
C GLN A 157 -9.76 4.50 18.54
N THR A 158 -10.30 4.91 19.66
CA THR A 158 -11.56 5.66 19.72
C THR A 158 -11.42 7.02 19.05
N VAL A 159 -10.33 7.72 19.33
CA VAL A 159 -10.08 9.05 18.77
C VAL A 159 -9.90 9.00 17.27
N LEU A 160 -9.05 8.09 16.77
CA LEU A 160 -8.81 7.95 15.35
C LEU A 160 -10.05 7.47 14.60
N SER A 161 -10.81 6.51 15.16
CA SER A 161 -12.05 6.03 14.54
C SER A 161 -13.05 7.16 14.36
N ARG A 162 -13.21 8.04 15.34
CA ARG A 162 -14.08 9.19 15.22
C ARG A 162 -13.59 10.15 14.13
N HIS A 163 -12.31 10.52 14.18
CA HIS A 163 -11.71 11.42 13.19
C HIS A 163 -11.89 10.93 11.76
N LEU A 164 -11.64 9.64 11.51
CA LEU A 164 -11.76 9.06 10.18
C LEU A 164 -13.22 8.96 9.70
N ARG A 165 -14.18 8.62 10.58
CA ARG A 165 -15.60 8.62 10.22
C ARG A 165 -16.12 10.01 9.88
N ASP A 166 -15.70 11.02 10.63
CA ASP A 166 -16.09 12.40 10.37
C ASP A 166 -15.54 12.90 9.01
N ARG A 167 -14.33 12.44 8.63
CA ARG A 167 -13.65 12.85 7.40
C ARG A 167 -14.09 12.03 6.18
N TYR A 168 -14.39 10.73 6.37
CA TYR A 168 -14.69 9.78 5.30
C TYR A 168 -16.04 9.06 5.59
N PRO A 169 -17.20 9.66 5.24
CA PRO A 169 -18.52 9.12 5.62
C PRO A 169 -18.82 7.72 5.06
N GLY A 170 -18.14 7.32 3.95
CA GLY A 170 -18.29 5.99 3.36
C GLY A 170 -17.41 4.90 4.01
N LEU A 171 -16.55 5.26 4.97
CA LEU A 171 -15.66 4.34 5.65
C LEU A 171 -16.37 3.59 6.77
N ARG A 172 -16.35 2.27 6.73
CA ARG A 172 -16.78 1.41 7.84
C ARG A 172 -15.59 1.08 8.73
N ILE A 173 -15.68 1.43 10.01
CA ILE A 173 -14.69 1.04 11.02
C ILE A 173 -15.39 0.06 11.95
N THR A 174 -15.03 -1.23 11.82
CA THR A 174 -15.67 -2.38 12.48
C THR A 174 -14.62 -3.33 13.04
N GLY A 175 -15.06 -4.34 13.80
CA GLY A 175 -14.22 -5.48 14.14
C GLY A 175 -14.23 -6.49 12.98
N LEU A 176 -13.08 -6.86 12.50
CA LEU A 176 -12.91 -7.85 11.43
C LEU A 176 -12.55 -9.21 12.03
N THR A 177 -13.33 -10.23 11.73
CA THR A 177 -12.98 -11.61 12.10
C THR A 177 -11.73 -12.04 11.35
N MET A 178 -11.73 -11.88 10.03
CA MET A 178 -10.59 -12.15 9.16
C MET A 178 -10.37 -10.96 8.22
N PRO A 179 -9.32 -10.15 8.42
CA PRO A 179 -8.92 -9.13 7.47
C PRO A 179 -8.21 -9.77 6.26
N ASP A 180 -8.30 -9.11 5.11
CA ASP A 180 -7.55 -9.53 3.92
C ASP A 180 -6.07 -9.15 4.04
N LEU A 181 -5.80 -8.10 4.83
CA LEU A 181 -4.46 -7.64 5.18
C LEU A 181 -4.43 -7.07 6.60
N ALA A 182 -3.41 -7.42 7.37
CA ALA A 182 -3.14 -6.80 8.66
C ALA A 182 -1.85 -5.98 8.61
N ILE A 183 -1.89 -4.75 9.11
CA ILE A 183 -0.73 -3.89 9.29
C ILE A 183 -0.42 -3.85 10.79
N VAL A 184 0.83 -4.16 11.14
CA VAL A 184 1.26 -4.24 12.54
C VAL A 184 2.38 -3.24 12.76
N CYS A 185 2.03 -2.11 13.39
CA CYS A 185 3.00 -1.09 13.76
C CYS A 185 3.51 -1.35 15.18
N SER A 186 4.81 -1.43 15.31
CA SER A 186 5.50 -1.66 16.58
C SER A 186 6.69 -0.70 16.72
N SER A 187 7.26 -0.67 17.91
CA SER A 187 8.43 0.16 18.23
C SER A 187 9.63 -0.71 18.56
N SER A 188 10.79 -0.29 18.07
CA SER A 188 12.10 -0.91 18.28
C SER A 188 12.26 -2.29 17.65
N VAL A 189 11.33 -3.21 17.86
CA VAL A 189 11.35 -4.60 17.38
C VAL A 189 9.97 -5.04 16.88
N TRP A 190 9.93 -6.17 16.22
CA TRP A 190 8.69 -6.80 15.72
C TRP A 190 7.78 -7.23 16.89
N ASP A 191 6.47 -7.03 16.73
CA ASP A 191 5.48 -7.63 17.64
C ASP A 191 5.25 -9.11 17.25
N HIS A 192 6.16 -9.99 17.69
CA HIS A 192 6.08 -11.42 17.43
C HIS A 192 4.79 -12.06 17.90
N GLY A 193 4.21 -11.57 18.98
CA GLY A 193 2.94 -12.07 19.50
C GLY A 193 1.80 -11.87 18.50
N THR A 194 1.70 -10.67 17.93
CA THR A 194 0.68 -10.37 16.92
C THR A 194 1.00 -11.00 15.59
N LEU A 195 2.26 -10.92 15.10
CA LEU A 195 2.67 -11.51 13.82
C LEU A 195 2.55 -13.03 13.82
N GLY A 196 2.86 -13.71 14.94
CA GLY A 196 2.68 -15.15 15.07
C GLY A 196 1.21 -15.58 14.99
N ARG A 197 0.29 -14.83 15.61
CA ARG A 197 -1.17 -15.10 15.47
C ARG A 197 -1.65 -14.91 14.03
N LEU A 198 -1.17 -13.88 13.34
CA LEU A 198 -1.53 -13.63 11.93
C LEU A 198 -0.98 -14.73 11.02
N LEU A 199 0.25 -15.19 11.27
CA LEU A 199 0.82 -16.35 10.56
C LEU A 199 -0.02 -17.60 10.77
N SER A 200 -0.45 -17.88 12.02
CA SER A 200 -1.26 -19.06 12.34
C SER A 200 -2.70 -18.99 11.80
N SER A 201 -3.20 -17.81 11.49
CA SER A 201 -4.52 -17.59 10.87
C SER A 201 -4.46 -17.35 9.36
N ASP A 202 -3.33 -17.68 8.73
CA ASP A 202 -3.11 -17.50 7.30
C ASP A 202 -3.41 -16.09 6.78
N THR A 203 -3.27 -15.08 7.65
CA THR A 203 -3.55 -13.69 7.31
C THR A 203 -2.30 -12.99 6.75
N PRO A 204 -2.32 -12.48 5.51
CA PRO A 204 -1.27 -11.63 4.98
C PRO A 204 -1.04 -10.41 5.86
N HIS A 205 0.22 -10.06 6.13
CA HIS A 205 0.50 -8.96 7.04
C HIS A 205 1.75 -8.18 6.68
N LEU A 206 1.69 -6.88 6.95
CA LEU A 206 2.77 -5.91 6.73
C LEU A 206 3.20 -5.35 8.09
N PRO A 207 4.34 -5.77 8.63
CA PRO A 207 4.90 -5.16 9.83
C PRO A 207 5.53 -3.80 9.49
N ILE A 208 5.43 -2.86 10.42
CA ILE A 208 6.11 -1.57 10.37
C ILE A 208 6.78 -1.36 11.73
N VAL A 209 8.09 -1.14 11.74
CA VAL A 209 8.85 -0.96 12.97
C VAL A 209 9.46 0.43 13.01
N GLN A 210 9.05 1.21 14.02
CA GLN A 210 9.62 2.52 14.29
C GLN A 210 10.84 2.36 15.21
N ARG A 211 11.95 2.98 14.81
CA ARG A 211 13.15 3.10 15.65
C ARG A 211 13.47 4.58 15.84
N ASP A 212 14.48 4.88 16.62
CA ASP A 212 14.91 6.26 16.94
C ASP A 212 15.20 7.10 15.68
N ARG A 213 15.90 6.55 14.70
CA ARG A 213 16.38 7.24 13.51
C ARG A 213 15.87 6.68 12.18
N GLU A 214 15.02 5.68 12.21
CA GLU A 214 14.53 5.01 11.01
C GLU A 214 13.15 4.40 11.21
N VAL A 215 12.46 4.15 10.10
CA VAL A 215 11.24 3.35 10.08
C VAL A 215 11.38 2.27 9.03
N GLN A 216 11.28 1.02 9.44
CA GLN A 216 11.24 -0.12 8.55
C GLN A 216 9.79 -0.46 8.18
N VAL A 217 9.49 -0.53 6.89
CA VAL A 217 8.21 -0.95 6.32
C VAL A 217 8.38 -2.31 5.66
N GLY A 218 7.62 -3.31 6.10
CA GLY A 218 7.74 -4.66 5.59
C GLY A 218 8.87 -5.48 6.22
N PRO A 219 9.13 -6.67 5.64
CA PRO A 219 8.59 -7.17 4.39
C PRO A 219 7.09 -7.52 4.46
N LEU A 220 6.39 -7.50 3.32
CA LEU A 220 5.05 -8.07 3.24
C LEU A 220 5.15 -9.58 3.43
N MET A 221 4.51 -10.07 4.47
CA MET A 221 4.53 -11.48 4.85
C MET A 221 3.23 -12.16 4.40
N VAL A 222 3.36 -13.12 3.49
CA VAL A 222 2.26 -13.95 3.00
C VAL A 222 2.49 -15.36 3.54
N PRO A 223 1.64 -15.85 4.46
CA PRO A 223 1.80 -17.18 5.05
C PRO A 223 1.94 -18.28 4.00
N GLY A 224 2.88 -19.19 4.22
CA GLY A 224 3.19 -20.28 3.29
C GLY A 224 3.95 -19.88 2.00
N VAL A 225 4.02 -18.58 1.69
CA VAL A 225 4.66 -18.06 0.45
C VAL A 225 5.99 -17.37 0.76
N THR A 226 6.00 -16.37 1.64
CA THR A 226 7.22 -15.62 1.99
C THR A 226 7.78 -16.05 3.34
N GLY A 227 8.98 -15.55 3.70
CA GLY A 227 9.50 -15.66 5.05
C GLY A 227 8.63 -14.95 6.07
N CYS A 228 8.57 -15.47 7.29
CA CYS A 228 7.87 -14.83 8.42
C CYS A 228 8.83 -13.96 9.27
N ALA A 229 8.31 -13.31 10.30
CA ALA A 229 9.11 -12.50 11.22
C ALA A 229 10.26 -13.28 11.88
N LEU A 230 10.06 -14.56 12.22
CA LEU A 230 11.10 -15.41 12.75
C LEU A 230 12.20 -15.69 11.70
N CYS A 231 11.85 -15.85 10.42
CA CYS A 231 12.86 -15.97 9.36
C CYS A 231 13.75 -14.72 9.31
N ALA A 232 13.15 -13.54 9.43
CA ALA A 232 13.87 -12.29 9.45
C ALA A 232 14.82 -12.17 10.65
N ASP A 233 14.36 -12.53 11.85
CA ASP A 233 15.21 -12.53 13.05
C ASP A 233 16.34 -13.53 12.96
N LEU A 234 16.10 -14.73 12.46
CA LEU A 234 17.15 -15.71 12.25
C LEU A 234 18.19 -15.21 11.23
N SER A 235 17.75 -14.57 10.17
CA SER A 235 18.67 -13.96 9.19
C SER A 235 19.47 -12.80 9.78
N ILE A 236 18.91 -12.02 10.71
CA ILE A 236 19.67 -11.01 11.46
C ILE A 236 20.66 -11.69 12.40
N GLN A 237 20.23 -12.74 13.08
CA GLN A 237 21.07 -13.47 14.05
C GLN A 237 22.26 -14.14 13.38
N ASP A 238 22.16 -14.61 12.15
CA ASP A 238 23.28 -15.16 11.38
C ASP A 238 24.42 -14.15 11.22
N SER A 239 24.08 -12.87 11.04
CA SER A 239 25.07 -11.78 10.91
C SER A 239 25.39 -11.07 12.23
N PHE A 240 24.48 -11.13 13.20
CA PHE A 240 24.61 -10.51 14.51
C PHE A 240 24.15 -11.48 15.62
N PRO A 241 25.03 -12.36 16.12
CA PRO A 241 24.70 -13.44 17.08
C PRO A 241 24.04 -12.97 18.38
N LEU A 242 24.25 -11.72 18.77
CA LEU A 242 23.62 -11.12 19.96
C LEU A 242 22.21 -10.61 19.72
N TRP A 243 21.64 -10.76 18.51
CA TRP A 243 20.35 -10.18 18.14
C TRP A 243 19.24 -10.54 19.13
N ALA A 244 19.10 -11.80 19.51
CA ALA A 244 18.03 -12.21 20.44
C ALA A 244 18.07 -11.46 21.78
N LYS A 245 19.27 -11.25 22.34
CA LYS A 245 19.46 -10.48 23.60
C LYS A 245 19.17 -9.00 23.38
N SER A 246 19.65 -8.45 22.26
CA SER A 246 19.40 -7.06 21.88
C SER A 246 17.91 -6.80 21.66
N ALA A 247 17.20 -7.70 20.98
CA ALA A 247 15.77 -7.58 20.74
C ALA A 247 14.95 -7.57 22.03
N LEU A 248 15.32 -8.41 23.01
CA LEU A 248 14.69 -8.40 24.34
C LEU A 248 14.90 -7.07 25.08
N ALA A 249 16.12 -6.55 25.05
CA ALA A 249 16.45 -5.26 25.66
C ALA A 249 15.71 -4.11 24.97
N LEU A 250 15.65 -4.12 23.64
CA LEU A 250 14.91 -3.12 22.85
C LEU A 250 13.40 -3.18 23.08
N ALA A 251 12.84 -4.38 23.26
CA ALA A 251 11.42 -4.56 23.55
C ALA A 251 11.03 -3.97 24.95
N ALA A 252 11.97 -3.99 25.88
CA ALA A 252 11.77 -3.44 27.23
C ALA A 252 12.08 -1.93 27.31
N ALA A 253 12.71 -1.36 26.30
CA ALA A 253 13.10 0.05 26.26
C ALA A 253 11.88 0.98 26.05
N PRO A 254 11.94 2.25 26.49
CA PRO A 254 10.96 3.25 26.16
C PRO A 254 10.78 3.38 24.64
N GLN A 255 9.55 3.70 24.21
CA GLN A 255 9.29 3.89 22.78
C GLN A 255 10.11 5.04 22.21
N PRO A 256 10.80 4.84 21.08
CA PRO A 256 11.57 5.88 20.45
C PRO A 256 10.67 6.97 19.86
N ILE A 257 11.14 8.20 19.89
CA ILE A 257 10.48 9.33 19.22
C ILE A 257 11.11 9.48 17.83
N THR A 258 10.49 8.87 16.85
CA THR A 258 10.94 8.96 15.45
C THR A 258 10.51 10.30 14.85
N ALA A 259 11.37 10.91 14.05
CA ALA A 259 11.08 12.17 13.37
C ALA A 259 9.85 12.07 12.46
N ASP A 260 9.03 13.11 12.43
CA ASP A 260 7.74 13.13 11.74
C ASP A 260 7.84 12.87 10.24
N HIS A 261 8.85 13.46 9.57
CA HIS A 261 9.05 13.27 8.15
C HIS A 261 9.37 11.81 7.79
N LEU A 262 10.11 11.08 8.63
CA LEU A 262 10.36 9.64 8.44
C LEU A 262 9.07 8.83 8.60
N CYS A 263 8.25 9.18 9.58
CA CYS A 263 6.95 8.54 9.78
C CYS A 263 5.98 8.78 8.62
N MET A 264 5.97 9.99 8.05
CA MET A 264 5.15 10.33 6.89
C MET A 264 5.60 9.58 5.64
N THR A 265 6.90 9.57 5.37
CA THR A 265 7.47 8.85 4.23
C THR A 265 7.20 7.35 4.34
N ALA A 266 7.40 6.76 5.52
CA ALA A 266 7.12 5.35 5.76
C ALA A 266 5.64 5.00 5.57
N ALA A 267 4.73 5.87 6.01
CA ALA A 267 3.30 5.66 5.80
C ALA A 267 2.93 5.67 4.30
N GLY A 268 3.47 6.61 3.53
CA GLY A 268 3.30 6.65 2.07
C GLY A 268 3.83 5.41 1.39
N LEU A 269 5.05 4.97 1.75
CA LEU A 269 5.65 3.74 1.22
C LEU A 269 4.83 2.49 1.59
N ALA A 270 4.29 2.41 2.80
CA ALA A 270 3.44 1.30 3.21
C ALA A 270 2.18 1.20 2.32
N VAL A 271 1.48 2.30 2.09
CA VAL A 271 0.30 2.32 1.22
C VAL A 271 0.68 2.02 -0.24
N THR A 272 1.83 2.49 -0.71
CA THR A 272 2.36 2.15 -2.05
C THR A 272 2.61 0.64 -2.18
N LEU A 273 3.21 -0.01 -1.17
CA LEU A 273 3.41 -1.47 -1.18
C LEU A 273 2.09 -2.23 -1.15
N ILE A 274 1.12 -1.77 -0.37
CA ILE A 274 -0.22 -2.37 -0.31
C ILE A 274 -0.93 -2.24 -1.66
N HIS A 275 -0.86 -1.08 -2.28
CA HIS A 275 -1.43 -0.85 -3.62
C HIS A 275 -0.76 -1.76 -4.66
N ALA A 276 0.57 -1.88 -4.65
CA ALA A 276 1.30 -2.78 -5.54
C ALA A 276 0.87 -4.24 -5.35
N ALA A 277 0.73 -4.69 -4.10
CA ALA A 277 0.26 -6.04 -3.79
C ALA A 277 -1.19 -6.27 -4.26
N ALA A 278 -2.08 -5.30 -4.06
CA ALA A 278 -3.48 -5.38 -4.47
C ALA A 278 -3.67 -5.38 -6.01
N THR A 279 -2.74 -4.79 -6.75
CA THR A 279 -2.78 -4.71 -8.22
C THR A 279 -1.92 -5.78 -8.90
N GLY A 280 -1.20 -6.61 -8.15
CA GLY A 280 -0.22 -7.54 -8.70
C GLY A 280 1.00 -6.87 -9.35
N ALA A 281 1.22 -5.59 -9.08
CA ALA A 281 2.38 -4.86 -9.56
C ALA A 281 3.65 -5.31 -8.82
N THR A 282 4.79 -5.24 -9.51
CA THR A 282 6.09 -5.53 -8.89
C THR A 282 6.39 -4.50 -7.81
N PRO A 283 6.62 -4.90 -6.55
CA PRO A 283 6.95 -3.98 -5.47
C PRO A 283 8.26 -3.21 -5.73
N ILE A 284 8.43 -2.07 -5.09
CA ILE A 284 9.65 -1.27 -5.16
C ILE A 284 10.86 -2.13 -4.75
N GLY A 285 11.88 -2.18 -5.59
CA GLY A 285 13.12 -2.92 -5.36
C GLY A 285 13.06 -4.42 -5.66
N ALA A 286 11.93 -4.95 -6.11
CA ALA A 286 11.81 -6.35 -6.47
C ALA A 286 12.28 -6.59 -7.92
N SER A 287 13.14 -7.58 -8.12
CA SER A 287 13.67 -7.96 -9.44
C SER A 287 12.80 -8.99 -10.18
N GLY A 288 11.50 -9.10 -9.82
CA GLY A 288 10.57 -10.06 -10.40
C GLY A 288 9.17 -9.98 -9.82
N PRO A 289 8.21 -10.75 -10.32
CA PRO A 289 6.85 -10.77 -9.79
C PRO A 289 6.85 -11.13 -8.31
N ALA A 290 6.05 -10.40 -7.54
CA ALA A 290 5.94 -10.56 -6.10
C ALA A 290 5.66 -12.04 -5.74
N GLY A 291 6.51 -12.62 -4.88
CA GLY A 291 6.28 -13.95 -4.32
C GLY A 291 6.92 -15.13 -5.06
N LEU A 292 7.53 -14.95 -6.25
CA LEU A 292 8.30 -16.04 -6.86
C LEU A 292 9.56 -16.33 -6.05
N GLY A 293 9.72 -17.57 -5.60
CA GLY A 293 10.86 -18.00 -4.78
C GLY A 293 10.75 -17.66 -3.28
N GLY A 294 9.65 -17.04 -2.83
CA GLY A 294 9.45 -16.68 -1.42
C GLY A 294 10.24 -15.46 -0.95
N VAL A 295 10.81 -14.70 -1.88
CA VAL A 295 11.52 -13.44 -1.57
C VAL A 295 10.51 -12.33 -1.28
N SER A 296 10.78 -11.57 -0.25
CA SER A 296 10.02 -10.36 0.08
C SER A 296 10.99 -9.21 0.42
N HIS A 297 10.51 -7.99 0.32
CA HIS A 297 11.33 -6.80 0.47
C HIS A 297 10.83 -5.92 1.60
N SER A 298 11.75 -5.37 2.38
CA SER A 298 11.45 -4.25 3.28
C SER A 298 12.11 -2.96 2.78
N LEU A 299 11.48 -1.84 3.11
CA LEU A 299 11.97 -0.50 2.86
C LEU A 299 12.28 0.14 4.21
N THR A 300 13.52 0.57 4.40
CA THR A 300 13.92 1.30 5.62
C THR A 300 14.13 2.75 5.27
N VAL A 301 13.33 3.61 5.86
CA VAL A 301 13.42 5.07 5.72
C VAL A 301 14.28 5.61 6.84
N GLY A 302 15.40 6.17 6.49
CA GLY A 302 16.35 6.79 7.42
C GLY A 302 16.83 8.16 6.95
N PRO A 303 17.74 8.81 7.70
CA PRO A 303 18.28 10.13 7.35
C PRO A 303 18.98 10.18 5.99
N SER A 304 19.51 9.05 5.52
CA SER A 304 20.23 8.94 4.24
C SER A 304 19.32 8.61 3.06
N GLY A 305 18.01 8.44 3.28
CA GLY A 305 17.05 8.06 2.24
C GLY A 305 16.32 6.76 2.52
N VAL A 306 16.04 6.01 1.46
CA VAL A 306 15.33 4.72 1.54
C VAL A 306 16.27 3.60 1.14
N GLU A 307 16.42 2.64 2.02
CA GLU A 307 17.17 1.41 1.78
C GLU A 307 16.21 0.26 1.52
N VAL A 308 16.55 -0.62 0.57
CA VAL A 308 15.77 -1.83 0.26
C VAL A 308 16.56 -3.04 0.74
N ARG A 309 15.88 -3.93 1.48
CA ARG A 309 16.47 -5.19 1.93
C ARG A 309 15.59 -6.36 1.50
N GLU A 310 16.23 -7.38 0.93
CA GLU A 310 15.61 -8.66 0.60
C GLU A 310 15.56 -9.60 1.81
N TRP A 311 14.45 -10.31 1.91
CA TRP A 311 14.21 -11.30 2.95
C TRP A 311 13.81 -12.63 2.34
N TYR A 312 14.50 -13.66 2.76
CA TYR A 312 14.30 -15.03 2.31
C TYR A 312 13.72 -15.89 3.44
N PRO A 313 12.95 -16.93 3.13
CA PRO A 313 12.63 -17.95 4.11
C PRO A 313 13.88 -18.57 4.67
N HIS A 314 14.02 -18.55 5.98
CA HIS A 314 15.23 -19.06 6.64
C HIS A 314 15.14 -20.58 6.81
N ARG A 315 16.25 -21.29 6.51
CA ARG A 315 16.35 -22.77 6.60
C ARG A 315 16.06 -23.34 8.00
N GLY A 316 16.35 -22.58 9.04
CA GLY A 316 16.09 -22.92 10.44
C GLY A 316 14.65 -22.63 10.89
N CYS A 317 13.78 -22.11 10.01
CA CYS A 317 12.40 -21.79 10.34
C CYS A 317 11.43 -22.79 9.71
N SER A 318 10.39 -23.17 10.46
CA SER A 318 9.37 -24.13 10.00
C SER A 318 8.13 -23.48 9.39
N CYS A 319 8.11 -22.15 9.19
CA CYS A 319 6.91 -21.44 8.72
C CYS A 319 6.40 -21.86 7.33
N ARG A 320 7.27 -22.45 6.49
CA ARG A 320 6.92 -23.00 5.17
C ARG A 320 6.61 -24.49 5.18
N ARG A 321 6.68 -25.14 6.32
CA ARG A 321 6.21 -26.53 6.46
C ARG A 321 4.69 -26.54 6.57
N GLY A 322 4.02 -26.23 5.46
CA GLY A 322 2.67 -26.72 5.21
C GLY A 322 2.70 -28.27 5.19
N PRO A 323 1.56 -28.96 5.21
CA PRO A 323 1.53 -30.43 5.12
C PRO A 323 2.37 -30.83 3.91
N ILE A 324 3.41 -31.63 4.16
CA ILE A 324 4.22 -32.20 3.11
C ILE A 324 3.24 -32.92 2.19
N SER A 325 2.97 -32.34 1.02
CA SER A 325 2.35 -33.11 -0.04
C SER A 325 3.31 -34.25 -0.32
N GLN A 326 2.99 -35.40 0.24
CA GLN A 326 3.58 -36.67 -0.15
C GLN A 326 3.24 -36.91 -1.62
N GLY A 327 4.24 -36.76 -2.46
CA GLY A 327 4.09 -37.00 -3.89
C GLY A 327 5.18 -36.34 -4.66
N VAL A 328 6.30 -36.92 -4.81
CA VAL A 328 6.77 -37.73 -5.91
C VAL A 328 8.16 -38.21 -5.54
N ALA A 329 8.28 -39.47 -5.18
CA ALA A 329 9.54 -40.18 -5.27
C ALA A 329 9.95 -40.17 -6.74
N GLN A 330 10.98 -39.43 -7.08
CA GLN A 330 11.68 -39.68 -8.32
C GLN A 330 12.50 -40.94 -8.11
N VAL A 331 12.01 -42.02 -8.70
CA VAL A 331 12.80 -43.20 -8.98
C VAL A 331 13.84 -42.87 -10.03
N ALA A 332 15.06 -43.31 -9.75
CA ALA A 332 16.31 -43.21 -10.48
C ALA A 332 16.27 -43.01 -11.97
#